data_c96ad6fe1a4137100d6488352d82644b
#
_entry.id   c96ad6fe1a4137100d6488352d82644b
#
_cell.length_a   1.000
_cell.length_b   1.000
_cell.length_c   1.000
_cell.angle_alpha   90.00
_cell.angle_beta   90.00
_cell.angle_gamma   90.00
#
_symmetry.space_group_name_H-M   'P 1'
#
loop_
_entity.id
_entity.type
_entity.pdbx_description
1 polymer ?
#
loop_
_entity_poly.entity_id
_entity_poly.type
_entity_poly.pdbx_seq_one_letter_code
_entity_poly.pdbx_strand_id
1 'polypeptide(L)'
;MLLSDRMQAVAGLVEPCGVIADIGCDHGYVAMELIRRHVCDKVIAMDINQGPLEQAKSNIRDYGMQEYIETRLSDGTQALQQGEADGIVCAGMGGRLVIHILTEGRELVQGMQQLILQPQSEIQEVRSFLRNAGYQIDREDMVCEDGKYYPMMHVVTAGFGKQEWQLAENLSEKSSSIENSGRIEIPVISETSRDEAEKIRRVQDTYGPCLLEKGHPVLRRYLLWQKENLENIRSNLMGHKQTTARQQYRIAQLDEELGDIVFCLYKYF
;
A
#
# COMPACT_ATOMS: atom_id res chain seq x y z
N MET A 1 -10.98 -12.25 22.23
CA MET A 1 -9.73 -11.88 21.49
C MET A 1 -9.69 -10.36 21.38
N LEU A 2 -8.65 -9.71 21.88
CA LEU A 2 -8.44 -8.27 21.73
C LEU A 2 -7.42 -8.09 20.60
N LEU A 3 -7.88 -7.57 19.46
CA LEU A 3 -6.99 -7.16 18.38
C LEU A 3 -6.49 -5.74 18.61
N SER A 4 -5.27 -5.44 18.15
CA SER A 4 -4.77 -4.08 18.08
C SER A 4 -5.61 -3.23 17.11
N ASP A 5 -5.58 -1.91 17.28
CA ASP A 5 -6.31 -1.00 16.39
C ASP A 5 -5.87 -1.16 14.94
N ARG A 6 -4.59 -1.43 14.71
CA ARG A 6 -4.02 -1.72 13.40
C ARG A 6 -4.66 -2.96 12.76
N MET A 7 -4.71 -4.08 13.48
CA MET A 7 -5.30 -5.32 12.95
C MET A 7 -6.80 -5.19 12.74
N GLN A 8 -7.50 -4.46 13.62
CA GLN A 8 -8.91 -4.15 13.45
C GLN A 8 -9.18 -3.33 12.19
N ALA A 9 -8.34 -2.34 11.91
CA ALA A 9 -8.44 -1.49 10.72
C ALA A 9 -8.14 -2.28 9.44
N VAL A 10 -7.11 -3.16 9.44
CA VAL A 10 -6.82 -4.07 8.32
C VAL A 10 -8.04 -4.95 8.01
N ALA A 11 -8.60 -5.62 9.02
CA ALA A 11 -9.80 -6.44 8.85
C ALA A 11 -11.03 -5.61 8.42
N GLY A 12 -11.07 -4.32 8.78
CA GLY A 12 -12.14 -3.38 8.41
C GLY A 12 -12.12 -2.94 6.94
N LEU A 13 -11.00 -3.12 6.24
CA LEU A 13 -10.89 -2.83 4.81
C LEU A 13 -11.37 -3.97 3.91
N VAL A 14 -11.46 -5.20 4.44
CA VAL A 14 -11.91 -6.36 3.66
C VAL A 14 -13.39 -6.23 3.34
N GLU A 15 -13.75 -6.33 2.06
CA GLU A 15 -15.14 -6.41 1.60
C GLU A 15 -15.68 -7.84 1.69
N PRO A 16 -17.00 -8.01 1.84
CA PRO A 16 -17.64 -9.32 1.89
C PRO A 16 -17.30 -10.17 0.67
N CYS A 17 -16.83 -11.40 0.89
CA CYS A 17 -16.45 -12.35 -0.16
C CYS A 17 -16.49 -13.80 0.37
N GLY A 18 -16.25 -14.79 -0.48
CA GLY A 18 -16.22 -16.20 -0.09
C GLY A 18 -14.94 -16.57 0.67
N VAL A 19 -13.78 -16.37 0.06
CA VAL A 19 -12.49 -16.83 0.60
C VAL A 19 -11.43 -15.73 0.57
N ILE A 20 -10.76 -15.51 1.70
CA ILE A 20 -9.57 -14.63 1.81
C ILE A 20 -8.33 -15.49 2.10
N ALA A 21 -7.22 -15.17 1.44
CA ALA A 21 -5.91 -15.70 1.81
C ALA A 21 -5.15 -14.65 2.65
N ASP A 22 -4.83 -14.98 3.89
CA ASP A 22 -4.06 -14.15 4.83
C ASP A 22 -2.58 -14.56 4.74
N ILE A 23 -1.77 -13.75 4.04
CA ILE A 23 -0.36 -14.04 3.73
C ILE A 23 0.53 -13.44 4.81
N GLY A 24 1.34 -14.29 5.48
CA GLY A 24 2.09 -13.92 6.67
C GLY A 24 1.17 -13.77 7.86
N CYS A 25 0.31 -14.75 8.06
CA CYS A 25 -0.77 -14.73 9.05
C CYS A 25 -0.29 -14.66 10.51
N ASP A 26 1.02 -14.90 10.75
CA ASP A 26 1.64 -14.88 12.08
C ASP A 26 0.84 -15.77 13.07
N HIS A 27 0.12 -15.18 13.99
CA HIS A 27 -0.71 -15.87 14.97
C HIS A 27 -2.16 -16.11 14.52
N GLY A 28 -2.53 -15.76 13.29
CA GLY A 28 -3.84 -15.95 12.69
C GLY A 28 -4.95 -15.01 13.20
N TYR A 29 -4.56 -13.91 13.84
CA TYR A 29 -5.55 -13.01 14.47
C TYR A 29 -6.42 -12.27 13.44
N VAL A 30 -5.88 -11.84 12.31
CA VAL A 30 -6.65 -11.20 11.24
C VAL A 30 -7.62 -12.21 10.64
N ALA A 31 -7.15 -13.43 10.32
CA ALA A 31 -7.98 -14.52 9.82
C ALA A 31 -9.19 -14.82 10.73
N MET A 32 -8.95 -14.94 12.04
CA MET A 32 -10.01 -15.17 13.02
C MET A 32 -10.99 -14.00 13.13
N GLU A 33 -10.50 -12.76 13.00
CA GLU A 33 -11.36 -11.57 13.07
C GLU A 33 -12.26 -11.47 11.83
N LEU A 34 -11.79 -11.82 10.64
CA LEU A 34 -12.60 -11.86 9.42
C LEU A 34 -13.76 -12.84 9.56
N ILE A 35 -13.50 -14.04 10.07
CA ILE A 35 -14.56 -15.04 10.35
C ILE A 35 -15.54 -14.54 11.43
N ARG A 36 -15.03 -13.98 12.53
CA ARG A 36 -15.86 -13.44 13.61
C ARG A 36 -16.80 -12.32 13.15
N ARG A 37 -16.35 -11.49 12.19
CA ARG A 37 -17.15 -10.42 11.59
C ARG A 37 -18.08 -10.90 10.47
N HIS A 38 -18.02 -12.18 10.09
CA HIS A 38 -18.73 -12.72 8.93
C HIS A 38 -18.44 -11.96 7.63
N VAL A 39 -17.18 -11.50 7.45
CA VAL A 39 -16.75 -10.79 6.25
C VAL A 39 -16.44 -11.78 5.11
N CYS A 40 -16.01 -12.99 5.45
CA CYS A 40 -15.82 -14.08 4.51
C CYS A 40 -16.27 -15.40 5.09
N ASP A 41 -16.55 -16.38 4.23
CA ASP A 41 -16.97 -17.72 4.63
C ASP A 41 -15.80 -18.56 5.12
N LYS A 42 -14.61 -18.36 4.50
CA LYS A 42 -13.38 -19.09 4.82
C LYS A 42 -12.14 -18.21 4.73
N VAL A 43 -11.09 -18.59 5.46
CA VAL A 43 -9.76 -17.99 5.34
C VAL A 43 -8.72 -19.08 5.15
N ILE A 44 -7.75 -18.84 4.24
CA ILE A 44 -6.54 -19.62 4.10
C ILE A 44 -5.42 -18.81 4.76
N ALA A 45 -5.08 -19.18 6.00
CA ALA A 45 -4.03 -18.51 6.77
C ALA A 45 -2.67 -19.12 6.43
N MET A 46 -1.76 -18.33 5.86
CA MET A 46 -0.48 -18.79 5.33
C MET A 46 0.69 -18.07 5.97
N ASP A 47 1.75 -18.83 6.23
CA ASP A 47 3.04 -18.28 6.66
C ASP A 47 4.20 -19.12 6.08
N ILE A 48 5.33 -18.48 5.85
CA ILE A 48 6.55 -19.16 5.41
C ILE A 48 7.24 -19.92 6.56
N ASN A 49 6.97 -19.53 7.80
CA ASN A 49 7.58 -20.08 8.99
C ASN A 49 6.64 -21.05 9.71
N GLN A 50 7.17 -22.24 10.00
CA GLN A 50 6.43 -23.28 10.71
C GLN A 50 5.99 -22.84 12.12
N GLY A 51 6.82 -22.11 12.85
CA GLY A 51 6.55 -21.68 14.25
C GLY A 51 5.30 -20.81 14.36
N PRO A 52 5.25 -19.64 13.68
CA PRO A 52 4.03 -18.81 13.62
C PRO A 52 2.80 -19.58 13.16
N LEU A 53 2.94 -20.44 12.15
CA LEU A 53 1.84 -21.24 11.63
C LEU A 53 1.27 -22.24 12.66
N GLU A 54 2.12 -22.89 13.44
CA GLU A 54 1.68 -23.78 14.53
C GLU A 54 0.99 -22.98 15.65
N GLN A 55 1.44 -21.77 15.94
CA GLN A 55 0.76 -20.89 16.88
C GLN A 55 -0.61 -20.46 16.36
N ALA A 56 -0.70 -20.12 15.06
CA ALA A 56 -1.99 -19.84 14.41
C ALA A 56 -2.94 -21.02 14.52
N LYS A 57 -2.48 -22.25 14.22
CA LYS A 57 -3.28 -23.47 14.38
C LYS A 57 -3.81 -23.67 15.81
N SER A 58 -2.96 -23.40 16.81
CA SER A 58 -3.36 -23.49 18.21
C SER A 58 -4.46 -22.47 18.53
N ASN A 59 -4.25 -21.22 18.16
CA ASN A 59 -5.21 -20.15 18.39
C ASN A 59 -6.56 -20.44 17.70
N ILE A 60 -6.53 -20.84 16.41
CA ILE A 60 -7.73 -21.20 15.64
C ILE A 60 -8.52 -22.31 16.33
N ARG A 61 -7.82 -23.32 16.87
CA ARG A 61 -8.44 -24.43 17.63
C ARG A 61 -9.07 -23.94 18.93
N ASP A 62 -8.36 -23.10 19.68
CA ASP A 62 -8.80 -22.59 20.97
C ASP A 62 -10.06 -21.72 20.85
N TYR A 63 -10.24 -21.08 19.68
CA TYR A 63 -11.46 -20.32 19.35
C TYR A 63 -12.51 -21.13 18.57
N GLY A 64 -12.29 -22.42 18.30
CA GLY A 64 -13.26 -23.30 17.62
C GLY A 64 -13.51 -22.94 16.15
N MET A 65 -12.51 -22.38 15.45
CA MET A 65 -12.67 -21.87 14.08
C MET A 65 -12.04 -22.77 13.00
N GLN A 66 -11.71 -24.03 13.33
CA GLN A 66 -10.99 -24.94 12.43
C GLN A 66 -11.77 -25.30 11.15
N GLU A 67 -13.10 -25.19 11.17
CA GLU A 67 -13.95 -25.45 10.01
C GLU A 67 -13.94 -24.30 9.00
N TYR A 68 -13.54 -23.10 9.45
CA TYR A 68 -13.56 -21.87 8.66
C TYR A 68 -12.17 -21.41 8.24
N ILE A 69 -11.11 -21.81 8.97
CA ILE A 69 -9.75 -21.34 8.73
C ILE A 69 -8.82 -22.54 8.49
N GLU A 70 -8.34 -22.64 7.26
CA GLU A 70 -7.25 -23.55 6.88
C GLU A 70 -5.92 -22.88 7.12
N THR A 71 -4.92 -23.63 7.63
CA THR A 71 -3.53 -23.12 7.77
C THR A 71 -2.62 -23.83 6.78
N ARG A 72 -1.78 -23.07 6.07
CA ARG A 72 -0.94 -23.60 5.00
C ARG A 72 0.46 -22.99 5.03
N LEU A 73 1.51 -23.85 5.01
CA LEU A 73 2.90 -23.39 4.87
C LEU A 73 3.10 -22.89 3.43
N SER A 74 3.51 -21.64 3.25
CA SER A 74 3.65 -21.03 1.93
C SER A 74 4.63 -19.86 1.94
N ASP A 75 5.45 -19.76 0.90
CA ASP A 75 6.16 -18.53 0.57
C ASP A 75 5.26 -17.66 -0.33
N GLY A 76 4.73 -16.58 0.24
CA GLY A 76 3.76 -15.74 -0.45
C GLY A 76 2.54 -16.54 -0.93
N THR A 77 2.22 -16.44 -2.22
CA THR A 77 1.07 -17.08 -2.86
C THR A 77 1.33 -18.48 -3.42
N GLN A 78 2.54 -19.02 -3.27
CA GLN A 78 2.97 -20.25 -3.97
C GLN A 78 2.09 -21.48 -3.68
N ALA A 79 1.49 -21.55 -2.49
CA ALA A 79 0.60 -22.66 -2.11
C ALA A 79 -0.87 -22.41 -2.46
N LEU A 80 -1.23 -21.30 -3.12
CA LEU A 80 -2.58 -21.03 -3.62
C LEU A 80 -2.79 -21.60 -5.03
N GLN A 81 -4.01 -21.98 -5.30
CA GLN A 81 -4.46 -22.37 -6.64
C GLN A 81 -5.25 -21.25 -7.29
N GLN A 82 -5.30 -21.25 -8.63
CA GLN A 82 -6.09 -20.27 -9.39
C GLN A 82 -7.58 -20.34 -9.01
N GLY A 83 -8.15 -19.20 -8.61
CA GLY A 83 -9.56 -19.09 -8.21
C GLY A 83 -9.89 -19.68 -6.84
N GLU A 84 -8.89 -20.03 -6.02
CA GLU A 84 -9.09 -20.57 -4.66
C GLU A 84 -9.45 -19.49 -3.64
N ALA A 85 -9.01 -18.26 -3.86
CA ALA A 85 -9.32 -17.11 -3.01
C ALA A 85 -9.86 -15.94 -3.83
N ASP A 86 -10.80 -15.19 -3.25
CA ASP A 86 -11.38 -13.98 -3.84
C ASP A 86 -10.50 -12.74 -3.59
N GLY A 87 -9.64 -12.82 -2.60
CA GLY A 87 -8.71 -11.75 -2.26
C GLY A 87 -7.61 -12.19 -1.30
N ILE A 88 -6.62 -11.28 -1.11
CA ILE A 88 -5.55 -11.48 -0.15
C ILE A 88 -5.48 -10.36 0.88
N VAL A 89 -4.95 -10.71 2.04
CA VAL A 89 -4.44 -9.78 3.05
C VAL A 89 -2.92 -9.97 3.14
N CYS A 90 -2.16 -8.87 3.02
CA CYS A 90 -0.72 -8.82 3.28
C CYS A 90 -0.46 -7.68 4.27
N ALA A 91 -0.39 -7.98 5.56
CA ALA A 91 -0.23 -6.99 6.60
C ALA A 91 1.02 -7.23 7.45
N GLY A 92 1.67 -6.13 7.88
CA GLY A 92 2.82 -6.22 8.78
C GLY A 92 4.16 -6.54 8.10
N MET A 93 4.25 -6.42 6.78
CA MET A 93 5.45 -6.76 5.99
C MET A 93 6.17 -5.52 5.47
N GLY A 94 7.44 -5.65 5.10
CA GLY A 94 8.15 -4.63 4.34
C GLY A 94 7.57 -4.47 2.93
N GLY A 95 7.57 -3.25 2.40
CA GLY A 95 6.96 -2.96 1.09
C GLY A 95 7.60 -3.73 -0.06
N ARG A 96 8.92 -3.96 -0.03
CA ARG A 96 9.60 -4.79 -1.05
C ARG A 96 9.11 -6.23 -1.05
N LEU A 97 8.80 -6.79 0.13
CA LEU A 97 8.24 -8.13 0.22
C LEU A 97 6.81 -8.16 -0.34
N VAL A 98 5.98 -7.14 -0.04
CA VAL A 98 4.65 -7.02 -0.63
C VAL A 98 4.74 -6.97 -2.16
N ILE A 99 5.61 -6.12 -2.73
CA ILE A 99 5.83 -6.04 -4.19
C ILE A 99 6.28 -7.39 -4.76
N HIS A 100 7.20 -8.08 -4.08
CA HIS A 100 7.68 -9.40 -4.51
C HIS A 100 6.53 -10.43 -4.56
N ILE A 101 5.72 -10.53 -3.50
CA ILE A 101 4.55 -11.43 -3.43
C ILE A 101 3.57 -11.14 -4.58
N LEU A 102 3.26 -9.87 -4.84
CA LEU A 102 2.35 -9.48 -5.92
C LEU A 102 2.93 -9.74 -7.31
N THR A 103 4.25 -9.65 -7.47
CA THR A 103 4.94 -9.91 -8.74
C THR A 103 4.98 -11.40 -9.05
N GLU A 104 5.42 -12.23 -8.09
CA GLU A 104 5.50 -13.68 -8.25
C GLU A 104 4.10 -14.31 -8.36
N GLY A 105 3.13 -13.79 -7.61
CA GLY A 105 1.74 -14.24 -7.63
C GLY A 105 0.86 -13.57 -8.69
N ARG A 106 1.43 -12.86 -9.67
CA ARG A 106 0.70 -11.98 -10.58
C ARG A 106 -0.53 -12.64 -11.22
N GLU A 107 -0.38 -13.83 -11.77
CA GLU A 107 -1.48 -14.54 -12.44
C GLU A 107 -2.64 -14.85 -11.48
N LEU A 108 -2.33 -15.26 -10.25
CA LEU A 108 -3.33 -15.51 -9.20
C LEU A 108 -4.02 -14.22 -8.76
N VAL A 109 -3.21 -13.19 -8.47
CA VAL A 109 -3.67 -11.91 -7.92
C VAL A 109 -4.55 -11.14 -8.90
N GLN A 110 -4.26 -11.20 -10.20
CA GLN A 110 -5.09 -10.55 -11.25
C GLN A 110 -6.49 -11.14 -11.37
N GLY A 111 -6.72 -12.36 -10.91
CA GLY A 111 -8.03 -13.01 -10.86
C GLY A 111 -8.84 -12.71 -9.60
N MET A 112 -8.25 -12.04 -8.60
CA MET A 112 -8.90 -11.73 -7.33
C MET A 112 -9.72 -10.45 -7.42
N GLN A 113 -10.65 -10.27 -6.50
CA GLN A 113 -11.51 -9.08 -6.43
C GLN A 113 -10.84 -7.94 -5.66
N GLN A 114 -10.07 -8.27 -4.61
CA GLN A 114 -9.50 -7.31 -3.68
C GLN A 114 -8.15 -7.74 -3.12
N LEU A 115 -7.30 -6.74 -2.83
CA LEU A 115 -6.07 -6.93 -2.07
C LEU A 115 -6.06 -5.93 -0.92
N ILE A 116 -5.79 -6.39 0.28
CA ILE A 116 -5.64 -5.54 1.45
C ILE A 116 -4.16 -5.54 1.84
N LEU A 117 -3.52 -4.39 1.72
CA LEU A 117 -2.08 -4.24 1.89
C LEU A 117 -1.77 -3.27 3.02
N GLN A 118 -0.96 -3.73 3.97
CA GLN A 118 -0.45 -2.88 5.05
C GLN A 118 1.09 -3.00 5.10
N PRO A 119 1.82 -2.33 4.19
CA PRO A 119 3.28 -2.29 4.22
C PRO A 119 3.77 -1.43 5.40
N GLN A 120 4.87 -1.86 6.05
CA GLN A 120 5.50 -1.13 7.16
C GLN A 120 6.70 -0.28 6.72
N SER A 121 7.17 -0.47 5.50
CA SER A 121 8.28 0.27 4.89
C SER A 121 8.04 0.44 3.39
N GLU A 122 8.82 1.28 2.72
CA GLU A 122 8.78 1.53 1.27
C GLU A 122 7.34 1.74 0.72
N ILE A 123 6.49 2.43 1.49
CA ILE A 123 5.05 2.58 1.21
C ILE A 123 4.83 3.33 -0.11
N GLN A 124 5.66 4.34 -0.38
CA GLN A 124 5.65 5.08 -1.64
C GLN A 124 5.96 4.17 -2.83
N GLU A 125 6.94 3.26 -2.68
CA GLU A 125 7.29 2.29 -3.72
C GLU A 125 6.13 1.34 -4.00
N VAL A 126 5.41 0.88 -2.95
CA VAL A 126 4.22 0.01 -3.11
C VAL A 126 3.12 0.72 -3.88
N ARG A 127 2.78 1.97 -3.54
CA ARG A 127 1.74 2.73 -4.26
C ARG A 127 2.14 3.00 -5.72
N SER A 128 3.40 3.36 -5.94
CA SER A 128 3.94 3.54 -7.29
C SER A 128 3.89 2.26 -8.11
N PHE A 129 4.26 1.12 -7.51
CA PHE A 129 4.14 -0.20 -8.13
C PHE A 129 2.69 -0.52 -8.51
N LEU A 130 1.75 -0.37 -7.57
CA LEU A 130 0.33 -0.64 -7.82
C LEU A 130 -0.21 0.20 -8.99
N ARG A 131 0.06 1.49 -8.99
CA ARG A 131 -0.33 2.39 -10.08
C ARG A 131 0.26 1.94 -11.42
N ASN A 132 1.56 1.66 -11.47
CA ASN A 132 2.26 1.26 -12.70
C ASN A 132 1.83 -0.12 -13.19
N ALA A 133 1.41 -1.00 -12.28
CA ALA A 133 0.87 -2.31 -12.57
C ALA A 133 -0.64 -2.28 -12.92
N GLY A 134 -1.27 -1.11 -12.97
CA GLY A 134 -2.68 -0.94 -13.34
C GLY A 134 -3.67 -1.30 -12.23
N TYR A 135 -3.23 -1.48 -11.00
CA TYR A 135 -4.10 -1.66 -9.85
C TYR A 135 -4.67 -0.32 -9.37
N GLN A 136 -5.89 -0.34 -8.87
CA GLN A 136 -6.54 0.85 -8.32
C GLN A 136 -6.64 0.76 -6.80
N ILE A 137 -6.07 1.74 -6.10
CA ILE A 137 -6.32 1.96 -4.68
C ILE A 137 -7.64 2.73 -4.59
N ASP A 138 -8.70 2.11 -4.10
CA ASP A 138 -10.03 2.72 -3.99
C ASP A 138 -10.35 3.20 -2.58
N ARG A 139 -9.69 2.62 -1.57
CA ARG A 139 -9.80 3.04 -0.18
C ARG A 139 -8.47 2.93 0.54
N GLU A 140 -8.28 3.82 1.49
CA GLU A 140 -7.17 3.78 2.43
C GLU A 140 -7.67 4.13 3.83
N ASP A 141 -6.98 3.60 4.82
CA ASP A 141 -7.12 3.96 6.21
C ASP A 141 -5.73 4.15 6.85
N MET A 142 -5.68 4.81 7.98
CA MET A 142 -4.45 5.05 8.71
C MET A 142 -4.71 5.09 10.20
N VAL A 143 -3.98 4.28 10.96
CA VAL A 143 -4.04 4.27 12.42
C VAL A 143 -2.72 4.73 13.03
N CYS A 144 -2.79 5.22 14.26
CA CYS A 144 -1.61 5.52 15.08
C CYS A 144 -1.68 4.63 16.32
N GLU A 145 -0.75 3.71 16.43
CA GLU A 145 -0.65 2.75 17.53
C GLU A 145 0.79 2.81 18.08
N ASP A 146 0.93 2.94 19.40
CA ASP A 146 2.23 3.07 20.09
C ASP A 146 3.16 4.13 19.50
N GLY A 147 2.60 5.27 19.07
CA GLY A 147 3.34 6.39 18.48
C GLY A 147 3.83 6.14 17.05
N LYS A 148 3.49 5.00 16.43
CA LYS A 148 3.79 4.69 15.03
C LYS A 148 2.54 4.82 14.17
N TYR A 149 2.75 5.22 12.93
CA TYR A 149 1.68 5.43 11.96
C TYR A 149 1.67 4.28 10.94
N TYR A 150 0.50 3.72 10.74
CA TYR A 150 0.30 2.53 9.90
C TYR A 150 -0.75 2.83 8.82
N PRO A 151 -0.34 3.28 7.63
CA PRO A 151 -1.25 3.36 6.50
C PRO A 151 -1.54 1.96 5.96
N MET A 152 -2.74 1.79 5.42
CA MET A 152 -3.20 0.57 4.78
C MET A 152 -4.10 0.90 3.61
N MET A 153 -4.17 0.01 2.65
CA MET A 153 -4.86 0.23 1.38
C MET A 153 -5.71 -0.98 1.00
N HIS A 154 -6.90 -0.70 0.54
CA HIS A 154 -7.72 -1.61 -0.22
C HIS A 154 -7.49 -1.34 -1.71
N VAL A 155 -7.24 -2.41 -2.45
CA VAL A 155 -6.86 -2.36 -3.86
C VAL A 155 -7.81 -3.24 -4.65
N VAL A 156 -8.38 -2.70 -5.71
CA VAL A 156 -9.27 -3.42 -6.63
C VAL A 156 -8.47 -3.95 -7.81
N THR A 157 -8.70 -5.20 -8.16
CA THR A 157 -8.05 -5.86 -9.29
C THR A 157 -9.02 -6.09 -10.45
N ALA A 158 -10.31 -6.27 -10.16
CA ALA A 158 -11.35 -6.54 -11.14
C ALA A 158 -11.87 -5.26 -11.79
N GLY A 159 -11.61 -5.09 -13.07
CA GLY A 159 -12.09 -3.96 -13.90
C GLY A 159 -11.08 -3.46 -14.91
N PHE A 160 -9.81 -3.70 -14.72
CA PHE A 160 -8.80 -3.44 -15.73
C PHE A 160 -8.72 -4.64 -16.68
N GLY A 161 -9.60 -4.63 -17.67
CA GLY A 161 -9.63 -5.66 -18.70
C GLY A 161 -8.31 -5.73 -19.45
N LYS A 162 -8.01 -6.90 -20.01
CA LYS A 162 -6.84 -7.17 -20.88
C LYS A 162 -6.59 -6.09 -21.95
N GLN A 163 -7.57 -5.23 -22.26
CA GLN A 163 -7.47 -4.14 -23.23
C GLN A 163 -6.70 -2.91 -22.74
N GLU A 164 -6.78 -2.57 -21.45
CA GLU A 164 -6.06 -1.39 -20.92
C GLU A 164 -4.58 -1.69 -20.68
N TRP A 165 -4.23 -2.93 -20.36
CA TRP A 165 -2.85 -3.40 -20.32
C TRP A 165 -2.16 -3.35 -21.67
N GLN A 166 -2.84 -3.78 -22.74
CA GLN A 166 -2.31 -3.68 -24.11
C GLN A 166 -2.12 -2.22 -24.55
N LEU A 167 -2.97 -1.30 -24.08
CA LEU A 167 -2.80 0.13 -24.31
C LEU A 167 -1.58 0.70 -23.54
N ALA A 168 -1.34 0.29 -22.31
CA ALA A 168 -0.20 0.75 -21.50
C ALA A 168 1.13 0.17 -22.03
N GLU A 169 1.16 -1.11 -22.43
CA GLU A 169 2.33 -1.72 -23.10
C GLU A 169 2.60 -1.07 -24.46
N ASN A 170 1.56 -0.84 -25.27
CA ASN A 170 1.68 -0.17 -26.56
C ASN A 170 2.11 1.30 -26.44
N LEU A 171 1.79 2.00 -25.33
CA LEU A 171 2.27 3.36 -25.06
C LEU A 171 3.73 3.38 -24.59
N SER A 172 4.19 2.36 -23.88
CA SER A 172 5.59 2.23 -23.48
C SER A 172 6.49 1.82 -24.65
N GLU A 173 6.02 0.97 -25.55
CA GLU A 173 6.74 0.59 -26.78
C GLU A 173 6.75 1.70 -27.83
N LYS A 174 5.70 2.53 -27.92
CA LYS A 174 5.62 3.64 -28.87
C LYS A 174 6.50 4.85 -28.49
N SER A 175 6.92 4.98 -27.23
CA SER A 175 7.89 6.03 -26.85
C SER A 175 9.31 5.73 -27.35
N SER A 176 9.60 4.53 -27.86
CA SER A 176 10.90 4.16 -28.44
C SER A 176 10.95 4.15 -29.97
N SER A 177 9.87 4.44 -30.69
CA SER A 177 9.80 4.30 -32.14
C SER A 177 8.99 5.35 -32.89
N ILE A 178 8.92 6.61 -32.41
CA ILE A 178 8.32 7.70 -33.18
C ILE A 178 9.40 8.71 -33.61
N GLU A 179 10.12 8.33 -34.66
CA GLU A 179 10.57 9.28 -35.66
C GLU A 179 9.66 9.13 -36.89
N ASN A 180 9.01 10.26 -37.26
CA ASN A 180 8.24 10.51 -38.48
C ASN A 180 6.89 9.82 -38.70
N SER A 181 5.79 10.50 -38.36
CA SER A 181 4.84 11.07 -39.33
C SER A 181 3.52 11.47 -38.66
N GLY A 182 3.04 12.67 -38.95
CA GLY A 182 1.65 13.09 -38.69
C GLY A 182 1.49 13.89 -37.39
N ARG A 183 1.47 15.23 -37.50
CA ARG A 183 1.08 16.15 -36.41
C ARG A 183 -0.33 15.81 -35.94
N ILE A 184 -0.41 15.14 -34.81
CA ILE A 184 -1.57 15.21 -33.91
C ILE A 184 -1.26 16.39 -33.00
N GLU A 185 -2.06 17.43 -33.03
CA GLU A 185 -1.99 18.54 -32.08
C GLU A 185 -2.36 18.00 -30.70
N ILE A 186 -1.34 17.61 -29.93
CA ILE A 186 -1.47 17.36 -28.49
C ILE A 186 -1.61 18.74 -27.87
N PRO A 187 -2.65 19.02 -27.03
CA PRO A 187 -2.76 20.28 -26.32
C PRO A 187 -1.44 20.54 -25.58
N VAL A 188 -0.82 21.68 -25.80
CA VAL A 188 0.38 22.12 -25.11
C VAL A 188 0.02 22.33 -23.64
N ILE A 189 0.16 21.31 -22.82
CA ILE A 189 0.07 21.44 -21.37
C ILE A 189 1.25 22.35 -20.98
N SER A 190 0.96 23.48 -20.34
CA SER A 190 1.99 24.40 -19.88
C SER A 190 2.98 23.68 -18.94
N GLU A 191 4.25 24.05 -18.94
CA GLU A 191 5.28 23.49 -18.04
C GLU A 191 4.79 23.50 -16.59
N THR A 192 4.20 24.60 -16.14
CA THR A 192 3.60 24.77 -14.81
C THR A 192 2.55 23.71 -14.48
N SER A 193 1.75 23.29 -15.46
CA SER A 193 0.72 22.24 -15.26
C SER A 193 1.33 20.84 -15.19
N ARG A 194 2.47 20.60 -15.83
CA ARG A 194 3.22 19.32 -15.74
C ARG A 194 3.88 19.19 -14.38
N ASP A 195 4.54 20.25 -13.91
CA ASP A 195 5.22 20.28 -12.60
C ASP A 195 4.21 20.09 -11.45
N GLU A 196 3.03 20.70 -11.56
CA GLU A 196 1.96 20.50 -10.55
C GLU A 196 1.41 19.06 -10.58
N ALA A 197 1.17 18.49 -11.75
CA ALA A 197 0.70 17.11 -11.89
C ALA A 197 1.72 16.10 -11.34
N GLU A 198 3.02 16.32 -11.58
CA GLU A 198 4.09 15.48 -11.04
C GLU A 198 4.17 15.60 -9.52
N LYS A 199 4.06 16.81 -8.98
CA LYS A 199 4.00 17.05 -7.53
C LYS A 199 2.82 16.34 -6.89
N ILE A 200 1.61 16.45 -7.48
CA ILE A 200 0.42 15.77 -6.99
C ILE A 200 0.66 14.25 -6.97
N ARG A 201 1.19 13.68 -8.03
CA ARG A 201 1.49 12.25 -8.10
C ARG A 201 2.48 11.82 -7.01
N ARG A 202 3.56 12.58 -6.80
CA ARG A 202 4.55 12.31 -5.77
C ARG A 202 3.93 12.31 -4.37
N VAL A 203 3.12 13.32 -4.03
CA VAL A 203 2.48 13.36 -2.70
C VAL A 203 1.40 12.30 -2.52
N GLN A 204 0.70 11.90 -3.59
CA GLN A 204 -0.24 10.79 -3.55
C GLN A 204 0.47 9.45 -3.28
N ASP A 205 1.61 9.20 -3.93
CA ASP A 205 2.40 8.00 -3.66
C ASP A 205 2.98 8.01 -2.24
N THR A 206 3.38 9.17 -1.74
CA THR A 206 3.98 9.30 -0.40
C THR A 206 2.93 9.16 0.70
N TYR A 207 1.82 9.89 0.59
CA TYR A 207 0.86 10.05 1.70
C TYR A 207 -0.47 9.32 1.51
N GLY A 208 -0.77 8.85 0.30
CA GLY A 208 -1.97 8.10 -0.03
C GLY A 208 -3.05 8.96 -0.70
N PRO A 209 -3.48 8.60 -1.93
CA PRO A 209 -4.48 9.37 -2.67
C PRO A 209 -5.80 9.48 -1.91
N CYS A 210 -6.32 8.36 -1.40
CA CYS A 210 -7.59 8.36 -0.69
C CYS A 210 -7.51 9.01 0.70
N LEU A 211 -6.36 8.88 1.40
CA LEU A 211 -6.15 9.56 2.68
C LEU A 211 -6.13 11.09 2.51
N LEU A 212 -5.49 11.58 1.45
CA LEU A 212 -5.43 13.00 1.11
C LEU A 212 -6.82 13.52 0.73
N GLU A 213 -7.49 12.88 -0.22
CA GLU A 213 -8.82 13.31 -0.71
C GLU A 213 -9.88 13.38 0.38
N LYS A 214 -9.84 12.45 1.33
CA LYS A 214 -10.77 12.42 2.48
C LYS A 214 -10.38 13.38 3.60
N GLY A 215 -9.23 14.03 3.53
CA GLY A 215 -8.71 14.82 4.65
C GLY A 215 -8.56 13.97 5.92
N HIS A 216 -7.94 12.77 5.83
CA HIS A 216 -7.93 11.80 6.89
C HIS A 216 -7.29 12.35 8.20
N PRO A 217 -7.98 12.30 9.35
CA PRO A 217 -7.53 13.01 10.56
C PRO A 217 -6.19 12.49 11.11
N VAL A 218 -5.91 11.17 10.99
CA VAL A 218 -4.64 10.61 11.42
C VAL A 218 -3.52 11.02 10.48
N LEU A 219 -3.78 11.11 9.16
CA LEU A 219 -2.80 11.65 8.21
C LEU A 219 -2.47 13.11 8.51
N ARG A 220 -3.47 13.95 8.79
CA ARG A 220 -3.22 15.35 9.18
C ARG A 220 -2.31 15.45 10.39
N ARG A 221 -2.56 14.64 11.43
CA ARG A 221 -1.72 14.57 12.63
C ARG A 221 -0.29 14.12 12.29
N TYR A 222 -0.14 13.13 11.43
CA TYR A 222 1.15 12.65 10.95
C TYR A 222 1.92 13.74 10.20
N LEU A 223 1.27 14.46 9.28
CA LEU A 223 1.89 15.54 8.51
C LEU A 223 2.38 16.68 9.41
N LEU A 224 1.58 17.06 10.42
CA LEU A 224 1.98 18.09 11.38
C LEU A 224 3.17 17.65 12.22
N TRP A 225 3.16 16.42 12.71
CA TRP A 225 4.26 15.83 13.46
C TRP A 225 5.54 15.73 12.61
N GLN A 226 5.40 15.25 11.36
CA GLN A 226 6.54 15.14 10.44
C GLN A 226 7.12 16.51 10.11
N LYS A 227 6.26 17.51 9.86
CA LYS A 227 6.69 18.89 9.62
C LYS A 227 7.56 19.41 10.74
N GLU A 228 7.09 19.32 12.00
CA GLU A 228 7.85 19.78 13.17
C GLU A 228 9.21 19.07 13.29
N ASN A 229 9.25 17.77 13.08
CA ASN A 229 10.50 17.00 13.12
C ASN A 229 11.49 17.44 12.04
N LEU A 230 11.02 17.63 10.79
CA LEU A 230 11.88 18.06 9.70
C LEU A 230 12.39 19.50 9.88
N GLU A 231 11.55 20.42 10.38
CA GLU A 231 11.94 21.78 10.73
C GLU A 231 13.04 21.80 11.82
N ASN A 232 12.93 20.94 12.84
CA ASN A 232 13.92 20.79 13.88
C ASN A 232 15.25 20.26 13.33
N ILE A 233 15.22 19.22 12.47
CA ILE A 233 16.42 18.67 11.83
C ILE A 233 17.08 19.73 10.95
N ARG A 234 16.31 20.45 10.13
CA ARG A 234 16.76 21.53 9.26
C ARG A 234 17.45 22.65 10.06
N SER A 235 16.80 23.10 11.13
CA SER A 235 17.32 24.16 11.99
C SER A 235 18.66 23.75 12.64
N ASN A 236 18.78 22.52 13.10
CA ASN A 236 20.02 21.99 13.66
C ASN A 236 21.15 21.96 12.61
N LEU A 237 20.87 21.57 11.35
CA LEU A 237 21.85 21.56 10.27
C LEU A 237 22.28 22.97 9.88
N MET A 238 21.40 23.97 9.91
CA MET A 238 21.67 25.36 9.58
C MET A 238 22.42 26.12 10.69
N GLY A 239 22.35 25.65 11.94
CA GLY A 239 23.02 26.28 13.08
C GLY A 239 24.55 26.13 13.11
N HIS A 240 25.14 25.35 12.20
CA HIS A 240 26.59 25.20 12.07
C HIS A 240 27.21 26.37 11.29
N LYS A 241 28.31 26.94 11.81
CA LYS A 241 29.01 28.11 11.19
C LYS A 241 29.56 27.86 9.79
N GLN A 242 29.76 26.62 9.39
CA GLN A 242 30.13 26.21 8.03
C GLN A 242 29.36 24.95 7.67
N THR A 243 28.58 24.98 6.58
CA THR A 243 27.86 23.83 6.06
C THR A 243 28.69 23.11 4.99
N THR A 244 28.88 21.81 5.16
CA THR A 244 29.51 20.96 4.14
C THR A 244 28.58 20.75 2.94
N ALA A 245 29.12 20.38 1.78
CA ALA A 245 28.30 20.06 0.59
C ALA A 245 27.23 18.97 0.89
N ARG A 246 27.56 17.97 1.72
CA ARG A 246 26.61 16.93 2.17
C ARG A 246 25.47 17.51 3.01
N GLN A 247 25.76 18.47 3.87
CA GLN A 247 24.72 19.15 4.68
C GLN A 247 23.84 20.03 3.81
N GLN A 248 24.40 20.75 2.84
CA GLN A 248 23.61 21.55 1.88
C GLN A 248 22.68 20.66 1.05
N TYR A 249 23.15 19.52 0.57
CA TYR A 249 22.31 18.55 -0.14
C TYR A 249 21.17 18.03 0.75
N ARG A 250 21.47 17.69 2.02
CA ARG A 250 20.40 17.24 2.95
C ARG A 250 19.40 18.34 3.28
N ILE A 251 19.84 19.60 3.41
CA ILE A 251 18.93 20.75 3.60
C ILE A 251 17.99 20.89 2.40
N ALA A 252 18.51 20.78 1.17
CA ALA A 252 17.67 20.86 -0.03
C ALA A 252 16.60 19.75 -0.08
N GLN A 253 16.95 18.52 0.31
CA GLN A 253 15.98 17.44 0.45
C GLN A 253 14.90 17.74 1.50
N LEU A 254 15.30 18.26 2.67
CA LEU A 254 14.37 18.65 3.72
C LEU A 254 13.42 19.78 3.27
N ASP A 255 13.92 20.74 2.50
CA ASP A 255 13.11 21.83 1.94
C ASP A 255 12.07 21.29 0.95
N GLU A 256 12.41 20.29 0.14
CA GLU A 256 11.48 19.64 -0.76
C GLU A 256 10.42 18.85 0.02
N GLU A 257 10.83 18.00 0.99
CA GLU A 257 9.92 17.24 1.86
C GLU A 257 8.95 18.17 2.62
N LEU A 258 9.45 19.27 3.20
CA LEU A 258 8.64 20.29 3.85
C LEU A 258 7.67 20.98 2.89
N GLY A 259 8.13 21.28 1.68
CA GLY A 259 7.31 21.86 0.62
C GLY A 259 6.13 20.96 0.21
N ASP A 260 6.35 19.64 0.20
CA ASP A 260 5.29 18.67 -0.07
C ASP A 260 4.28 18.56 1.08
N ILE A 261 4.76 18.56 2.33
CA ILE A 261 3.89 18.54 3.51
C ILE A 261 3.02 19.80 3.57
N VAL A 262 3.61 20.98 3.36
CA VAL A 262 2.89 22.26 3.36
C VAL A 262 1.85 22.27 2.23
N PHE A 263 2.19 21.78 1.05
CA PHE A 263 1.26 21.64 -0.06
C PHE A 263 0.08 20.73 0.30
N CYS A 264 0.34 19.57 0.92
CA CYS A 264 -0.72 18.66 1.36
C CYS A 264 -1.63 19.31 2.40
N LEU A 265 -1.04 19.95 3.42
CA LEU A 265 -1.81 20.63 4.47
C LEU A 265 -2.67 21.77 3.95
N TYR A 266 -2.20 22.48 2.93
CA TYR A 266 -2.97 23.57 2.32
C TYR A 266 -4.07 23.09 1.37
N LYS A 267 -3.79 22.04 0.59
CA LYS A 267 -4.68 21.58 -0.47
C LYS A 267 -5.80 20.66 0.04
N TYR A 268 -5.55 19.87 1.08
CA TYR A 268 -6.44 18.77 1.49
C TYR A 268 -6.99 18.91 2.92
N PHE A 269 -6.47 19.85 3.73
CA PHE A 269 -6.85 20.04 5.13
C PHE A 269 -7.16 21.51 5.47
#